data_07307ca15a2113a5dce4b69c728beb6e
#
_entry.id   07307ca15a2113a5dce4b69c728beb6e
#
_cell.length_a   1.000
_cell.length_b   1.000
_cell.length_c   1.000
_cell.angle_alpha   90.00
_cell.angle_beta   90.00
_cell.angle_gamma   90.00
#
_symmetry.space_group_name_H-M   'P 1'
#
loop_
_entity.id
_entity.type
_entity.pdbx_description
1 polymer ?
#
loop_
_entity_poly.entity_id
_entity_poly.type
_entity_poly.pdbx_seq_one_letter_code
_entity_poly.pdbx_strand_id
1 'polypeptide(L)'
;MQGGFLCLESGLTRSKNAINVALKNALDLLVASGLFWLLGFGLMFGAHQGVVLDISMFAADFTHRDFWHACFFIFQLTFCATAATIVSGAIAERARFVTYLLLTALIAMVIYPAFGHIAWGGALVGPPGWLAARGFVDFAGSTVVHSTGGWVALAAIIVIGPRLGRFASGTAINIPGSNLPFAMLGMMFFVIGWVGFNGGSTLSFSAA
;
A
#
# COMPACT_ATOMS: atom_id res chain seq x y z
N MET A 1 -5.77 -7.57 5.66
CA MET A 1 -4.41 -7.14 6.06
C MET A 1 -4.39 -5.78 6.76
N GLN A 2 -5.16 -4.78 6.34
CA GLN A 2 -5.12 -3.42 6.93
C GLN A 2 -5.39 -3.40 8.45
N GLY A 3 -6.39 -4.17 8.94
CA GLY A 3 -6.58 -4.34 10.39
C GLY A 3 -5.38 -4.97 11.10
N GLY A 4 -4.62 -5.80 10.39
CA GLY A 4 -3.36 -6.37 10.90
C GLY A 4 -2.29 -5.30 11.12
N PHE A 5 -2.09 -4.39 10.16
CA PHE A 5 -1.18 -3.25 10.31
C PHE A 5 -1.60 -2.35 11.48
N LEU A 6 -2.88 -1.99 11.56
CA LEU A 6 -3.41 -1.18 12.65
C LEU A 6 -3.08 -1.79 14.03
N CYS A 7 -3.35 -3.07 14.23
CA CYS A 7 -3.10 -3.75 15.51
C CYS A 7 -1.60 -3.89 15.78
N LEU A 8 -0.82 -4.33 14.78
CA LEU A 8 0.62 -4.53 14.89
C LEU A 8 1.35 -3.23 15.23
N GLU A 9 1.14 -2.19 14.42
CA GLU A 9 1.84 -0.91 14.59
C GLU A 9 1.43 -0.21 15.88
N SER A 10 0.14 -0.22 16.23
CA SER A 10 -0.33 0.37 17.48
C SER A 10 0.24 -0.34 18.70
N GLY A 11 0.34 -1.67 18.64
CA GLY A 11 0.93 -2.48 19.71
C GLY A 11 2.44 -2.30 19.88
N LEU A 12 3.16 -2.06 18.77
CA LEU A 12 4.62 -1.87 18.76
C LEU A 12 5.05 -0.42 19.04
N THR A 13 4.13 0.52 19.12
CA THR A 13 4.44 1.91 19.46
C THR A 13 4.24 2.19 20.96
N ARG A 14 4.79 3.29 21.46
CA ARG A 14 4.56 3.74 22.84
C ARG A 14 3.09 4.08 23.04
N SER A 15 2.53 3.79 24.21
CA SER A 15 1.10 3.96 24.55
C SER A 15 0.56 5.36 24.21
N LYS A 16 1.34 6.42 24.44
CA LYS A 16 0.96 7.80 24.11
C LYS A 16 0.73 8.05 22.60
N ASN A 17 1.25 7.19 21.75
CA ASN A 17 1.14 7.30 20.29
C ASN A 17 0.21 6.26 19.67
N ALA A 18 -0.22 5.24 20.41
CA ALA A 18 -1.00 4.12 19.90
C ALA A 18 -2.29 4.56 19.18
N ILE A 19 -3.04 5.49 19.78
CA ILE A 19 -4.26 6.04 19.17
C ILE A 19 -3.95 6.78 17.86
N ASN A 20 -2.88 7.59 17.85
CA ASN A 20 -2.49 8.34 16.66
C ASN A 20 -2.08 7.40 15.51
N VAL A 21 -1.37 6.31 15.83
CA VAL A 21 -0.97 5.31 14.85
C VAL A 21 -2.17 4.52 14.34
N ALA A 22 -3.10 4.14 15.21
CA ALA A 22 -4.35 3.48 14.81
C ALA A 22 -5.18 4.36 13.85
N LEU A 23 -5.35 5.65 14.18
CA LEU A 23 -6.06 6.60 13.32
C LEU A 23 -5.35 6.81 11.98
N LYS A 24 -4.01 6.85 11.95
CA LYS A 24 -3.25 6.92 10.70
C LYS A 24 -3.56 5.72 9.80
N ASN A 25 -3.52 4.51 10.36
CA ASN A 25 -3.81 3.28 9.61
C ASN A 25 -5.28 3.19 9.12
N ALA A 26 -6.22 3.75 9.86
CA ALA A 26 -7.61 3.80 9.41
C ALA A 26 -7.81 4.83 8.29
N LEU A 27 -7.20 6.00 8.42
CA LEU A 27 -7.35 7.09 7.46
C LEU A 27 -6.51 6.90 6.20
N ASP A 28 -5.36 6.22 6.27
CA ASP A 28 -4.60 5.91 5.07
C ASP A 28 -5.37 4.97 4.13
N LEU A 29 -6.08 3.99 4.68
CA LEU A 29 -6.98 3.15 3.90
C LEU A 29 -8.03 3.98 3.16
N LEU A 30 -8.69 4.92 3.87
CA LEU A 30 -9.73 5.75 3.27
C LEU A 30 -9.16 6.69 2.20
N VAL A 31 -8.04 7.36 2.50
CA VAL A 31 -7.37 8.28 1.57
C VAL A 31 -6.83 7.54 0.36
N ALA A 32 -6.12 6.44 0.59
CA ALA A 32 -5.59 5.62 -0.51
C ALA A 32 -6.71 5.08 -1.38
N SER A 33 -7.79 4.57 -0.78
CA SER A 33 -8.94 4.04 -1.52
C SER A 33 -9.61 5.10 -2.40
N GLY A 34 -9.91 6.28 -1.83
CA GLY A 34 -10.55 7.35 -2.57
C GLY A 34 -9.70 7.89 -3.71
N LEU A 35 -8.40 8.09 -3.47
CA LEU A 35 -7.49 8.64 -4.47
C LEU A 35 -7.05 7.62 -5.52
N PHE A 36 -6.93 6.36 -5.15
CA PHE A 36 -6.70 5.29 -6.10
C PHE A 36 -7.90 5.08 -7.01
N TRP A 37 -9.13 5.14 -6.46
CA TRP A 37 -10.36 5.13 -7.25
C TRP A 37 -10.42 6.30 -8.22
N LEU A 38 -10.13 7.52 -7.73
CA LEU A 38 -10.26 8.75 -8.51
C LEU A 38 -9.25 8.81 -9.66
N LEU A 39 -7.99 8.47 -9.41
CA LEU A 39 -6.88 8.70 -10.33
C LEU A 39 -5.97 7.48 -10.49
N GLY A 40 -5.55 6.85 -9.39
CA GLY A 40 -4.50 5.85 -9.38
C GLY A 40 -4.82 4.62 -10.23
N PHE A 41 -6.06 4.14 -10.18
CA PHE A 41 -6.48 2.98 -10.96
C PHE A 41 -6.42 3.23 -12.46
N GLY A 42 -6.88 4.39 -12.91
CA GLY A 42 -6.79 4.80 -14.31
C GLY A 42 -5.36 4.94 -14.80
N LEU A 43 -4.47 5.52 -13.97
CA LEU A 43 -3.04 5.61 -14.29
C LEU A 43 -2.36 4.24 -14.37
N MET A 44 -2.78 3.29 -13.54
CA MET A 44 -2.15 1.98 -13.45
C MET A 44 -2.62 1.01 -14.54
N PHE A 45 -3.91 0.97 -14.82
CA PHE A 45 -4.56 -0.04 -15.67
C PHE A 45 -5.29 0.53 -16.89
N GLY A 46 -5.26 1.84 -17.10
CA GLY A 46 -5.81 2.47 -18.29
C GLY A 46 -5.09 2.04 -19.56
N ALA A 47 -5.81 1.98 -20.67
CA ALA A 47 -5.22 1.68 -21.97
C ALA A 47 -4.29 2.81 -22.41
N HIS A 48 -3.10 2.45 -22.88
CA HIS A 48 -2.17 3.40 -23.47
C HIS A 48 -2.05 3.14 -24.96
N GLN A 49 -2.36 4.17 -25.75
CA GLN A 49 -1.92 4.25 -27.13
C GLN A 49 -0.78 5.27 -27.18
N GLY A 50 0.44 4.79 -26.99
CA GLY A 50 1.61 5.66 -26.89
C GLY A 50 1.69 6.42 -25.57
N VAL A 51 1.77 7.76 -25.60
CA VAL A 51 1.89 8.65 -24.42
C VAL A 51 0.52 9.10 -23.89
N VAL A 52 -0.59 8.73 -24.53
CA VAL A 52 -1.93 9.21 -24.16
C VAL A 52 -2.54 8.27 -23.14
N LEU A 53 -2.75 8.78 -21.91
CA LEU A 53 -3.48 8.09 -20.85
C LEU A 53 -4.97 8.01 -21.20
N ASP A 54 -5.56 6.84 -21.01
CA ASP A 54 -7.01 6.70 -21.13
C ASP A 54 -7.69 7.27 -19.87
N ILE A 55 -8.13 8.51 -19.98
CA ILE A 55 -8.83 9.22 -18.90
C ILE A 55 -10.21 8.64 -18.58
N SER A 56 -10.77 7.77 -19.42
CA SER A 56 -12.06 7.12 -19.17
C SER A 56 -12.02 6.16 -17.95
N MET A 57 -10.81 5.80 -17.51
CA MET A 57 -10.60 4.99 -16.31
C MET A 57 -10.48 5.82 -15.03
N PHE A 58 -10.44 7.15 -15.13
CA PHE A 58 -10.45 8.03 -13.96
C PHE A 58 -11.85 8.08 -13.33
N ALA A 59 -11.91 8.18 -12.00
CA ALA A 59 -13.14 8.04 -11.24
C ALA A 59 -13.88 6.75 -11.64
N ALA A 60 -13.18 5.62 -11.55
CA ALA A 60 -13.54 4.35 -12.15
C ALA A 60 -15.05 4.05 -12.05
N ASP A 61 -15.74 4.13 -13.19
CA ASP A 61 -17.16 3.84 -13.31
C ASP A 61 -17.35 2.36 -13.70
N PHE A 62 -18.03 1.63 -12.84
CA PHE A 62 -18.31 0.20 -13.01
C PHE A 62 -19.75 -0.08 -13.45
N THR A 63 -20.58 0.95 -13.70
CA THR A 63 -22.02 0.82 -14.00
C THR A 63 -22.26 -0.01 -15.27
N HIS A 64 -21.35 0.09 -16.24
CA HIS A 64 -21.43 -0.60 -17.53
C HIS A 64 -20.33 -1.65 -17.74
N ARG A 65 -19.60 -1.99 -16.66
CA ARG A 65 -18.53 -2.98 -16.69
C ARG A 65 -18.99 -4.30 -16.07
N ASP A 66 -18.34 -5.39 -16.45
CA ASP A 66 -18.64 -6.69 -15.87
C ASP A 66 -18.20 -6.78 -14.39
N PHE A 67 -18.72 -7.77 -13.70
CA PHE A 67 -18.40 -8.01 -12.29
C PHE A 67 -16.89 -8.22 -12.04
N TRP A 68 -16.17 -8.78 -13.02
CA TRP A 68 -14.73 -9.00 -12.93
C TRP A 68 -13.95 -7.70 -12.76
N HIS A 69 -14.28 -6.66 -13.52
CA HIS A 69 -13.63 -5.36 -13.39
C HIS A 69 -13.78 -4.76 -12.00
N ALA A 70 -14.97 -4.89 -11.40
CA ALA A 70 -15.20 -4.40 -10.04
C ALA A 70 -14.40 -5.21 -9.00
N CYS A 71 -14.35 -6.53 -9.13
CA CYS A 71 -13.53 -7.38 -8.26
C CYS A 71 -12.04 -7.07 -8.41
N PHE A 72 -11.55 -6.92 -9.63
CA PHE A 72 -10.17 -6.56 -9.92
C PHE A 72 -9.80 -5.20 -9.32
N PHE A 73 -10.68 -4.21 -9.47
CA PHE A 73 -10.48 -2.89 -8.86
C PHE A 73 -10.34 -2.99 -7.33
N ILE A 74 -11.28 -3.64 -6.65
CA ILE A 74 -11.25 -3.79 -5.18
C ILE A 74 -9.98 -4.52 -4.75
N PHE A 75 -9.59 -5.55 -5.47
CA PHE A 75 -8.37 -6.29 -5.22
C PHE A 75 -7.14 -5.38 -5.32
N GLN A 76 -6.99 -4.64 -6.42
CA GLN A 76 -5.87 -3.72 -6.64
C GLN A 76 -5.86 -2.52 -5.69
N LEU A 77 -7.03 -2.05 -5.27
CA LEU A 77 -7.16 -1.01 -4.26
C LEU A 77 -6.56 -1.45 -2.92
N THR A 78 -6.78 -2.70 -2.51
CA THR A 78 -6.20 -3.23 -1.26
C THR A 78 -4.67 -3.34 -1.33
N PHE A 79 -4.11 -3.59 -2.51
CA PHE A 79 -2.66 -3.57 -2.75
C PHE A 79 -2.07 -2.17 -2.64
N CYS A 80 -2.73 -1.17 -3.23
CA CYS A 80 -2.35 0.23 -3.11
C CYS A 80 -2.34 0.68 -1.63
N ALA A 81 -3.41 0.38 -0.90
CA ALA A 81 -3.49 0.68 0.53
C ALA A 81 -2.39 -0.03 1.34
N THR A 82 -2.02 -1.26 0.95
CA THR A 82 -0.92 -1.98 1.58
C THR A 82 0.43 -1.30 1.33
N ALA A 83 0.70 -0.82 0.11
CA ALA A 83 1.92 -0.08 -0.19
C ALA A 83 2.05 1.20 0.64
N ALA A 84 0.95 1.93 0.84
CA ALA A 84 0.91 3.14 1.67
C ALA A 84 1.14 2.81 3.16
N THR A 85 0.49 1.77 3.67
CA THR A 85 0.56 1.41 5.08
C THR A 85 1.92 0.85 5.50
N ILE A 86 2.70 0.23 4.59
CA ILE A 86 4.09 -0.16 4.85
C ILE A 86 4.92 1.06 5.31
N VAL A 87 4.66 2.22 4.74
CA VAL A 87 5.35 3.46 5.11
C VAL A 87 4.94 3.94 6.49
N SER A 88 3.68 3.71 6.92
CA SER A 88 3.16 4.08 8.24
C SER A 88 4.05 3.56 9.36
N GLY A 89 4.34 2.26 9.36
CA GLY A 89 5.16 1.62 10.38
C GLY A 89 6.58 2.19 10.46
N ALA A 90 7.19 2.46 9.30
CA ALA A 90 8.53 3.02 9.22
C ALA A 90 8.64 4.40 9.85
N ILE A 91 7.63 5.26 9.68
CA ILE A 91 7.62 6.65 10.18
C ILE A 91 6.75 6.83 11.43
N ALA A 92 6.29 5.73 12.02
CA ALA A 92 5.55 5.75 13.28
C ALA A 92 6.30 6.52 14.38
N GLU A 93 5.57 7.30 15.17
CA GLU A 93 6.08 8.16 16.26
C GLU A 93 6.98 9.33 15.85
N ARG A 94 7.22 9.59 14.55
CA ARG A 94 8.12 10.66 14.07
C ARG A 94 7.51 11.56 13.01
N ALA A 95 6.53 11.09 12.25
CA ALA A 95 5.84 11.92 11.26
C ALA A 95 4.61 12.59 11.85
N ARG A 96 4.36 13.85 11.44
CA ARG A 96 3.09 14.54 11.72
C ARG A 96 1.95 13.83 10.98
N PHE A 97 0.76 13.89 11.55
CA PHE A 97 -0.42 13.24 11.02
C PHE A 97 -0.74 13.67 9.58
N VAL A 98 -0.84 14.98 9.35
CA VAL A 98 -1.15 15.54 8.02
C VAL A 98 -0.07 15.20 7.00
N THR A 99 1.21 15.26 7.38
CA THR A 99 2.33 14.90 6.49
C THR A 99 2.23 13.45 6.01
N TYR A 100 1.81 12.55 6.90
CA TYR A 100 1.58 11.16 6.53
C TYR A 100 0.44 11.01 5.52
N LEU A 101 -0.70 11.68 5.73
CA LEU A 101 -1.82 11.62 4.79
C LEU A 101 -1.48 12.20 3.41
N LEU A 102 -0.67 13.27 3.37
CA LEU A 102 -0.17 13.80 2.10
C LEU A 102 0.77 12.81 1.39
N LEU A 103 1.62 12.11 2.15
CA LEU A 103 2.47 11.06 1.60
C LEU A 103 1.64 9.88 1.09
N THR A 104 0.61 9.47 1.82
CA THR A 104 -0.36 8.45 1.36
C THR A 104 -1.03 8.86 0.05
N ALA A 105 -1.45 10.12 -0.06
CA ALA A 105 -2.03 10.65 -1.29
C ALA A 105 -1.05 10.58 -2.47
N LEU A 106 0.20 10.98 -2.27
CA LEU A 106 1.24 10.91 -3.29
C LEU A 106 1.53 9.45 -3.71
N ILE A 107 1.56 8.52 -2.76
CA ILE A 107 1.73 7.08 -3.05
C ILE A 107 0.56 6.59 -3.88
N ALA A 108 -0.68 6.83 -3.47
CA ALA A 108 -1.86 6.27 -4.11
C ALA A 108 -2.15 6.86 -5.50
N MET A 109 -1.81 8.13 -5.72
CA MET A 109 -2.06 8.80 -7.01
C MET A 109 -0.92 8.67 -8.01
N VAL A 110 0.34 8.60 -7.55
CA VAL A 110 1.49 8.75 -8.44
C VAL A 110 2.48 7.60 -8.31
N ILE A 111 3.10 7.42 -7.12
CA ILE A 111 4.26 6.53 -6.98
C ILE A 111 3.87 5.08 -7.25
N TYR A 112 2.84 4.59 -6.57
CA TYR A 112 2.37 3.22 -6.71
C TYR A 112 1.79 2.95 -8.12
N PRO A 113 0.88 3.78 -8.67
CA PRO A 113 0.36 3.58 -10.01
C PRO A 113 1.43 3.64 -11.10
N ALA A 114 2.40 4.53 -11.00
CA ALA A 114 3.47 4.65 -12.00
C ALA A 114 4.30 3.37 -12.10
N PHE A 115 4.74 2.82 -10.97
CA PHE A 115 5.49 1.57 -10.99
C PHE A 115 4.60 0.37 -11.33
N GLY A 116 3.38 0.33 -10.77
CA GLY A 116 2.42 -0.71 -11.08
C GLY A 116 2.04 -0.77 -12.56
N HIS A 117 1.95 0.40 -13.22
CA HIS A 117 1.71 0.48 -14.65
C HIS A 117 2.85 -0.17 -15.45
N ILE A 118 4.11 0.10 -15.10
CA ILE A 118 5.27 -0.47 -15.81
C ILE A 118 5.36 -1.99 -15.61
N ALA A 119 4.95 -2.49 -14.44
CA ALA A 119 5.06 -3.91 -14.09
C ALA A 119 3.81 -4.73 -14.42
N TRP A 120 2.60 -4.20 -14.12
CA TRP A 120 1.32 -4.89 -14.24
C TRP A 120 0.35 -4.24 -15.24
N GLY A 121 0.74 -3.17 -15.91
CA GLY A 121 -0.05 -2.57 -16.97
C GLY A 121 -0.41 -3.60 -18.04
N GLY A 122 -1.63 -3.48 -18.59
CA GLY A 122 -2.17 -4.45 -19.53
C GLY A 122 -2.87 -5.65 -18.89
N ALA A 123 -2.80 -5.83 -17.56
CA ALA A 123 -3.50 -6.92 -16.87
C ALA A 123 -5.03 -6.85 -17.00
N LEU A 124 -5.58 -5.66 -17.24
CA LEU A 124 -7.00 -5.43 -17.46
C LEU A 124 -7.32 -5.09 -18.90
N VAL A 125 -6.59 -4.16 -19.50
CA VAL A 125 -6.81 -3.66 -20.88
C VAL A 125 -5.47 -3.27 -21.50
N GLY A 126 -5.30 -3.54 -22.77
CA GLY A 126 -4.16 -3.08 -23.56
C GLY A 126 -2.92 -3.97 -23.54
N PRO A 127 -1.80 -3.50 -24.04
CA PRO A 127 -0.55 -4.25 -24.08
C PRO A 127 0.08 -4.38 -22.70
N PRO A 128 0.91 -5.40 -22.47
CA PRO A 128 1.63 -5.56 -21.19
C PRO A 128 2.52 -4.36 -20.89
N GLY A 129 2.66 -4.03 -19.61
CA GLY A 129 3.55 -2.97 -19.14
C GLY A 129 5.00 -3.18 -19.62
N TRP A 130 5.77 -2.09 -19.64
CA TRP A 130 7.12 -2.08 -20.20
C TRP A 130 8.07 -3.11 -19.57
N LEU A 131 7.99 -3.36 -18.28
CA LEU A 131 8.77 -4.41 -17.60
C LEU A 131 8.21 -5.80 -17.90
N ALA A 132 6.90 -5.97 -17.84
CA ALA A 132 6.25 -7.25 -18.16
C ALA A 132 6.59 -7.71 -19.58
N ALA A 133 6.58 -6.81 -20.57
CA ALA A 133 6.96 -7.09 -21.94
C ALA A 133 8.43 -7.55 -22.09
N ARG A 134 9.27 -7.35 -21.07
CA ARG A 134 10.65 -7.81 -21.00
C ARG A 134 10.85 -9.05 -20.13
N GLY A 135 9.77 -9.70 -19.73
CA GLY A 135 9.82 -10.91 -18.93
C GLY A 135 9.92 -10.69 -17.42
N PHE A 136 9.72 -9.46 -16.94
CA PHE A 136 9.61 -9.21 -15.51
C PHE A 136 8.32 -9.82 -14.96
N VAL A 137 8.43 -10.59 -13.88
CA VAL A 137 7.32 -11.25 -13.20
C VAL A 137 7.26 -10.80 -11.76
N ASP A 138 6.16 -10.20 -11.39
CA ASP A 138 5.80 -9.94 -10.00
C ASP A 138 4.40 -10.53 -9.75
N PHE A 139 4.36 -11.67 -9.05
CA PHE A 139 3.13 -12.44 -8.86
C PHE A 139 2.13 -11.74 -7.94
N ALA A 140 2.58 -11.33 -6.76
CA ALA A 140 1.72 -10.83 -5.70
C ALA A 140 2.20 -9.50 -5.10
N GLY A 141 3.02 -8.73 -5.80
CA GLY A 141 3.44 -7.42 -5.35
C GLY A 141 4.71 -7.40 -4.50
N SER A 142 5.59 -8.41 -4.63
CA SER A 142 6.90 -8.37 -3.98
C SER A 142 7.65 -7.06 -4.29
N THR A 143 7.57 -6.61 -5.53
CA THR A 143 8.18 -5.38 -5.99
C THR A 143 7.15 -4.25 -6.05
N VAL A 144 6.03 -4.46 -6.74
CA VAL A 144 5.01 -3.41 -6.97
C VAL A 144 4.45 -2.88 -5.65
N VAL A 145 4.19 -3.74 -4.67
CA VAL A 145 3.63 -3.33 -3.37
C VAL A 145 4.73 -3.13 -2.34
N HIS A 146 5.45 -4.21 -2.00
CA HIS A 146 6.35 -4.21 -0.86
C HIS A 146 7.63 -3.42 -1.10
N SER A 147 8.25 -3.57 -2.27
CA SER A 147 9.47 -2.81 -2.58
C SER A 147 9.15 -1.33 -2.77
N THR A 148 8.04 -0.98 -3.43
CA THR A 148 7.60 0.42 -3.55
C THR A 148 7.37 1.05 -2.18
N GLY A 149 6.59 0.41 -1.31
CA GLY A 149 6.39 0.86 0.07
C GLY A 149 7.70 0.95 0.84
N GLY A 150 8.59 -0.04 0.69
CA GLY A 150 9.90 -0.08 1.34
C GLY A 150 10.83 1.05 0.92
N TRP A 151 10.91 1.37 -0.37
CA TRP A 151 11.73 2.48 -0.87
C TRP A 151 11.21 3.85 -0.42
N VAL A 152 9.90 4.06 -0.46
CA VAL A 152 9.28 5.29 0.08
C VAL A 152 9.51 5.39 1.58
N ALA A 153 9.38 4.29 2.32
CA ALA A 153 9.68 4.22 3.74
C ALA A 153 11.14 4.60 4.03
N LEU A 154 12.08 4.04 3.26
CA LEU A 154 13.51 4.36 3.40
C LEU A 154 13.80 5.84 3.14
N ALA A 155 13.26 6.40 2.06
CA ALA A 155 13.40 7.82 1.76
C ALA A 155 12.85 8.70 2.90
N ALA A 156 11.65 8.35 3.41
CA ALA A 156 11.03 9.07 4.52
C ALA A 156 11.87 8.99 5.81
N ILE A 157 12.44 7.82 6.12
CA ILE A 157 13.31 7.65 7.30
C ILE A 157 14.58 8.49 7.19
N ILE A 158 15.20 8.55 6.04
CA ILE A 158 16.40 9.35 5.80
C ILE A 158 16.10 10.84 6.02
N VAL A 159 14.96 11.33 5.55
CA VAL A 159 14.56 12.74 5.68
C VAL A 159 14.16 13.09 7.12
N ILE A 160 13.36 12.22 7.76
CA ILE A 160 12.77 12.51 9.10
C ILE A 160 13.77 12.22 10.22
N GLY A 161 14.66 11.25 10.04
CA GLY A 161 15.62 10.82 11.05
C GLY A 161 15.01 9.86 12.10
N PRO A 162 15.73 9.61 13.21
CA PRO A 162 15.34 8.63 14.23
C PRO A 162 14.18 9.12 15.11
N ARG A 163 13.55 8.18 15.82
CA ARG A 163 12.55 8.51 16.87
C ARG A 163 13.18 9.33 17.98
N LEU A 164 12.42 10.29 18.51
CA LEU A 164 12.83 11.08 19.67
C LEU A 164 13.19 10.17 20.86
N GLY A 165 14.39 10.36 21.40
CA GLY A 165 14.94 9.59 22.50
C GLY A 165 15.67 8.32 22.08
N ARG A 166 15.69 7.92 20.81
CA ARG A 166 16.37 6.71 20.35
C ARG A 166 17.88 6.72 20.58
N PHE A 167 18.50 7.88 20.44
CA PHE A 167 19.95 8.09 20.56
C PHE A 167 20.31 9.23 21.52
N ALA A 168 19.49 9.45 22.57
CA ALA A 168 19.67 10.58 23.49
C ALA A 168 21.01 10.54 24.26
N SER A 169 21.56 9.35 24.49
CA SER A 169 22.85 9.14 25.18
C SER A 169 24.02 8.84 24.23
N GLY A 170 23.86 9.06 22.93
CA GLY A 170 24.86 8.66 21.92
C GLY A 170 24.83 7.17 21.56
N THR A 171 24.10 6.35 22.30
CA THR A 171 23.89 4.92 22.06
C THR A 171 22.41 4.63 21.79
N ALA A 172 22.13 3.52 21.10
CA ALA A 172 20.76 3.14 20.77
C ALA A 172 19.98 2.67 22.02
N ILE A 173 18.99 3.47 22.45
CA ILE A 173 18.11 3.16 23.57
C ILE A 173 16.95 2.29 23.08
N ASN A 174 16.62 1.21 23.78
CA ASN A 174 15.45 0.38 23.46
C ASN A 174 14.16 1.15 23.75
N ILE A 175 13.23 1.15 22.79
CA ILE A 175 11.89 1.71 22.92
C ILE A 175 10.89 0.57 22.75
N PRO A 176 10.44 -0.05 23.85
CA PRO A 176 9.54 -1.21 23.78
C PRO A 176 8.15 -0.82 23.29
N GLY A 177 7.47 -1.76 22.64
CA GLY A 177 6.05 -1.63 22.30
C GLY A 177 5.17 -1.62 23.55
N SER A 178 4.03 -0.94 23.46
CA SER A 178 3.14 -0.79 24.62
C SER A 178 2.17 -1.94 24.83
N ASN A 179 1.86 -2.71 23.78
CA ASN A 179 0.87 -3.80 23.86
C ASN A 179 1.23 -4.94 22.90
N LEU A 180 2.09 -5.84 23.35
CA LEU A 180 2.53 -6.99 22.56
C LEU A 180 1.39 -7.96 22.23
N PRO A 181 0.42 -8.28 23.14
CA PRO A 181 -0.74 -9.10 22.77
C PRO A 181 -1.53 -8.50 21.60
N PHE A 182 -1.71 -7.18 21.57
CA PHE A 182 -2.39 -6.50 20.46
C PHE A 182 -1.57 -6.58 19.15
N ALA A 183 -0.25 -6.46 19.24
CA ALA A 183 0.62 -6.68 18.09
C ALA A 183 0.53 -8.12 17.56
N MET A 184 0.46 -9.12 18.45
CA MET A 184 0.28 -10.53 18.06
C MET A 184 -1.08 -10.78 17.39
N LEU A 185 -2.15 -10.13 17.85
CA LEU A 185 -3.44 -10.16 17.17
C LEU A 185 -3.32 -9.64 15.73
N GLY A 186 -2.55 -8.56 15.53
CA GLY A 186 -2.22 -8.04 14.21
C GLY A 186 -1.56 -9.08 13.31
N MET A 187 -0.62 -9.84 13.83
CA MET A 187 0.04 -10.94 13.10
C MET A 187 -0.96 -12.02 12.65
N MET A 188 -1.94 -12.37 13.49
CA MET A 188 -2.97 -13.33 13.11
C MET A 188 -3.84 -12.80 11.95
N PHE A 189 -4.21 -11.52 11.97
CA PHE A 189 -4.91 -10.89 10.85
C PHE A 189 -4.07 -10.88 9.58
N PHE A 190 -2.74 -10.76 9.69
CA PHE A 190 -1.86 -10.89 8.51
C PHE A 190 -1.92 -12.29 7.93
N VAL A 191 -1.86 -13.34 8.73
CA VAL A 191 -1.93 -14.73 8.22
C VAL A 191 -3.22 -14.95 7.44
N ILE A 192 -4.36 -14.53 7.99
CA ILE A 192 -5.66 -14.62 7.31
C ILE A 192 -5.65 -13.80 6.01
N GLY A 193 -5.21 -12.55 6.08
CA GLY A 193 -5.16 -11.65 4.92
C GLY A 193 -4.18 -12.12 3.83
N TRP A 194 -3.11 -12.81 4.22
CA TRP A 194 -2.10 -13.31 3.29
C TRP A 194 -2.62 -14.42 2.38
N VAL A 195 -3.51 -15.25 2.87
CA VAL A 195 -4.19 -16.27 2.06
C VAL A 195 -4.95 -15.60 0.91
N GLY A 196 -5.71 -14.54 1.21
CA GLY A 196 -6.40 -13.76 0.16
C GLY A 196 -5.44 -12.98 -0.73
N PHE A 197 -4.38 -12.41 -0.16
CA PHE A 197 -3.38 -11.62 -0.89
C PHE A 197 -2.66 -12.48 -1.95
N ASN A 198 -2.10 -13.60 -1.56
CA ASN A 198 -1.38 -14.48 -2.48
C ASN A 198 -2.31 -15.36 -3.30
N GLY A 199 -3.32 -15.97 -2.69
CA GLY A 199 -4.31 -16.79 -3.40
C GLY A 199 -5.08 -16.00 -4.45
N GLY A 200 -5.53 -14.77 -4.10
CA GLY A 200 -6.20 -13.88 -5.05
C GLY A 200 -5.32 -13.42 -6.21
N SER A 201 -3.99 -13.41 -6.04
CA SER A 201 -3.04 -13.01 -7.09
C SER A 201 -2.96 -13.98 -8.26
N THR A 202 -3.54 -15.17 -8.15
CA THR A 202 -3.72 -16.07 -9.31
C THR A 202 -4.69 -15.50 -10.34
N LEU A 203 -5.55 -14.56 -9.94
CA LEU A 203 -6.62 -13.95 -10.74
C LEU A 203 -7.56 -14.97 -11.41
N SER A 204 -7.56 -16.20 -10.94
CA SER A 204 -8.37 -17.30 -11.45
C SER A 204 -8.73 -18.29 -10.36
N PHE A 205 -9.84 -18.98 -10.52
CA PHE A 205 -10.26 -20.11 -9.70
C PHE A 205 -10.23 -21.34 -10.61
N SER A 206 -9.09 -21.99 -10.73
CA SER A 206 -8.95 -23.23 -11.49
C SER A 206 -8.36 -24.31 -10.58
N ALA A 207 -8.89 -25.52 -10.66
CA ALA A 207 -8.15 -26.68 -10.19
C ALA A 207 -6.96 -26.86 -11.13
N ALA A 208 -5.74 -26.67 -10.63
CA ALA A 208 -4.52 -26.97 -11.36
C ALA A 208 -4.34 -28.46 -11.48
#